data_12043351f1d3228cb3681590443affd0
#
_entry.id   12043351f1d3228cb3681590443affd0
#
_cell.length_a   1.000
_cell.length_b   1.000
_cell.length_c   1.000
_cell.angle_alpha   90.00
_cell.angle_beta   90.00
_cell.angle_gamma   90.00
#
_symmetry.space_group_name_H-M   'P 1'
#
loop_
_entity.id
_entity.type
_entity.pdbx_description
1 polymer ?
#
loop_
_entity_poly.entity_id
_entity_poly.type
_entity_poly.pdbx_seq_one_letter_code
_entity_poly.pdbx_strand_id
1 'polypeptide(L)'
;MLHKQIGMTIAFAVVWLINKLPVKITRFIGNILGAIGYLLAGKRRRVGLKNLSLCFPEMSNNEKNKIIYEHFKYLVNSALQYGLLFYGSPNQIRKLVKLKNFEYVMEHYEKRPIILLCPHFVGLDMAASRMTLEIVGYSIYSEQKNSLVGDKLKEARLRFIKDKGGEVFSRKEGLRPVIKRLRETKRVFYYLPDQDLGERDSLYVPFFNHPTCATVNVLPKLVQLTNALVVSVFVYWEDNQYIVEFSKPWENYPTDDLRQNVILMNQVIEDMVLRAKPQYFWLHKRFKTQPNIERGSIYNK
;
A
#
# COMPACT_ATOMS: atom_id res chain seq x y z
N MET A 1 -22.09 20.57 -8.26
CA MET A 1 -20.62 20.58 -8.14
C MET A 1 -20.16 21.35 -6.91
N LEU A 2 -20.66 22.57 -6.66
CA LEU A 2 -20.25 23.44 -5.54
C LEU A 2 -20.37 22.78 -4.15
N HIS A 3 -21.49 22.13 -3.82
CA HIS A 3 -21.68 21.45 -2.52
C HIS A 3 -20.63 20.33 -2.26
N LYS A 4 -20.21 19.60 -3.29
CA LYS A 4 -19.17 18.58 -3.15
C LYS A 4 -17.78 19.20 -2.89
N GLN A 5 -17.51 20.36 -3.49
CA GLN A 5 -16.26 21.08 -3.27
C GLN A 5 -16.21 21.66 -1.84
N ILE A 6 -17.30 22.29 -1.39
CA ILE A 6 -17.42 22.84 -0.03
C ILE A 6 -17.25 21.71 1.01
N GLY A 7 -17.97 20.59 0.86
CA GLY A 7 -17.84 19.45 1.77
C GLY A 7 -16.41 18.90 1.83
N MET A 8 -15.71 18.89 0.70
CA MET A 8 -14.32 18.43 0.65
C MET A 8 -13.36 19.41 1.33
N THR A 9 -13.54 20.70 1.11
CA THR A 9 -12.76 21.75 1.78
C THR A 9 -12.92 21.67 3.30
N ILE A 10 -14.15 21.47 3.76
CA ILE A 10 -14.46 21.26 5.19
C ILE A 10 -13.73 19.99 5.70
N ALA A 11 -13.79 18.89 4.95
CA ALA A 11 -13.10 17.66 5.35
C ALA A 11 -11.59 17.85 5.46
N PHE A 12 -10.95 18.53 4.53
CA PHE A 12 -9.52 18.88 4.61
C PHE A 12 -9.20 19.79 5.80
N ALA A 13 -10.05 20.79 6.08
CA ALA A 13 -9.90 21.67 7.25
C ALA A 13 -10.03 20.89 8.56
N VAL A 14 -11.00 19.98 8.67
CA VAL A 14 -11.18 19.11 9.84
C VAL A 14 -9.96 18.22 10.04
N VAL A 15 -9.47 17.57 8.98
CA VAL A 15 -8.27 16.71 9.05
C VAL A 15 -7.04 17.54 9.43
N TRP A 16 -6.91 18.77 8.94
CA TRP A 16 -5.83 19.68 9.33
C TRP A 16 -5.91 20.05 10.83
N LEU A 17 -7.10 20.37 11.34
CA LEU A 17 -7.31 20.67 12.77
C LEU A 17 -6.99 19.48 13.67
N ILE A 18 -7.47 18.29 13.30
CA ILE A 18 -7.20 17.03 14.04
C ILE A 18 -5.69 16.79 14.17
N ASN A 19 -4.91 17.11 13.12
CA ASN A 19 -3.45 16.92 13.17
C ASN A 19 -2.69 17.93 14.03
N LYS A 20 -3.37 18.93 14.62
CA LYS A 20 -2.80 19.77 15.69
C LYS A 20 -2.89 19.10 17.06
N LEU A 21 -3.72 18.08 17.20
CA LEU A 21 -3.89 17.34 18.45
C LEU A 21 -2.73 16.34 18.66
N PRO A 22 -2.40 16.02 19.90
CA PRO A 22 -1.48 14.94 20.22
C PRO A 22 -1.92 13.61 19.57
N VAL A 23 -0.97 12.82 19.10
CA VAL A 23 -1.23 11.54 18.41
C VAL A 23 -2.16 10.61 19.21
N LYS A 24 -2.02 10.58 20.54
CA LYS A 24 -2.90 9.78 21.43
C LYS A 24 -4.37 10.19 21.33
N ILE A 25 -4.64 11.50 21.26
CA ILE A 25 -6.02 12.02 21.15
C ILE A 25 -6.57 11.74 19.76
N THR A 26 -5.78 11.98 18.70
CA THR A 26 -6.17 11.65 17.32
C THR A 26 -6.51 10.16 17.19
N ARG A 27 -5.72 9.28 17.82
CA ARG A 27 -5.99 7.84 17.84
C ARG A 27 -7.25 7.46 18.61
N PHE A 28 -7.51 8.10 19.72
CA PHE A 28 -8.75 7.87 20.47
C PHE A 28 -9.97 8.20 19.60
N ILE A 29 -9.97 9.38 18.95
CA ILE A 29 -11.01 9.78 18.00
C ILE A 29 -11.11 8.78 16.83
N GLY A 30 -9.99 8.41 16.24
CA GLY A 30 -9.93 7.47 15.13
C GLY A 30 -10.44 6.07 15.50
N ASN A 31 -10.21 5.62 16.72
CA ASN A 31 -10.73 4.33 17.20
C ASN A 31 -12.27 4.36 17.32
N ILE A 32 -12.84 5.44 17.84
CA ILE A 32 -14.30 5.62 17.93
C ILE A 32 -14.90 5.67 16.52
N LEU A 33 -14.37 6.51 15.64
CA LEU A 33 -14.84 6.64 14.26
C LEU A 33 -14.64 5.34 13.47
N GLY A 34 -13.56 4.60 13.74
CA GLY A 34 -13.31 3.28 13.14
C GLY A 34 -14.33 2.23 13.57
N ALA A 35 -14.71 2.22 14.85
CA ALA A 35 -15.77 1.36 15.36
C ALA A 35 -17.13 1.69 14.70
N ILE A 36 -17.47 2.95 14.57
CA ILE A 36 -18.66 3.40 13.85
C ILE A 36 -18.59 2.98 12.37
N GLY A 37 -17.43 3.19 11.72
CA GLY A 37 -17.19 2.78 10.33
C GLY A 37 -17.39 1.27 10.12
N TYR A 38 -16.96 0.44 11.06
CA TYR A 38 -17.19 -1.01 11.02
C TYR A 38 -18.69 -1.36 11.03
N LEU A 39 -19.49 -0.63 11.82
CA LEU A 39 -20.93 -0.85 11.87
C LEU A 39 -21.64 -0.40 10.60
N LEU A 40 -21.26 0.77 10.06
CA LEU A 40 -21.94 1.39 8.92
C LEU A 40 -21.51 0.83 7.56
N ALA A 41 -20.26 0.42 7.41
CA ALA A 41 -19.69 -0.01 6.12
C ALA A 41 -19.92 -1.50 5.82
N GLY A 42 -21.13 -2.02 5.96
CA GLY A 42 -21.49 -3.43 5.85
C GLY A 42 -20.99 -4.12 4.56
N LYS A 43 -21.06 -3.44 3.40
CA LYS A 43 -20.54 -3.98 2.13
C LYS A 43 -19.00 -4.20 2.17
N ARG A 44 -18.24 -3.26 2.71
CA ARG A 44 -16.79 -3.37 2.83
C ARG A 44 -16.38 -4.40 3.86
N ARG A 45 -17.09 -4.43 5.01
CA ARG A 45 -16.89 -5.44 6.04
C ARG A 45 -17.06 -6.86 5.48
N ARG A 46 -18.12 -7.13 4.69
CA ARG A 46 -18.32 -8.43 4.03
C ARG A 46 -17.17 -8.80 3.10
N VAL A 47 -16.62 -7.86 2.34
CA VAL A 47 -15.43 -8.11 1.50
C VAL A 47 -14.25 -8.56 2.37
N GLY A 48 -13.97 -7.86 3.45
CA GLY A 48 -12.86 -8.22 4.34
C GLY A 48 -13.03 -9.58 5.00
N LEU A 49 -14.23 -9.89 5.50
CA LEU A 49 -14.55 -11.20 6.09
C LEU A 49 -14.42 -12.32 5.05
N LYS A 50 -14.87 -12.09 3.82
CA LYS A 50 -14.72 -13.06 2.73
C LYS A 50 -13.26 -13.32 2.39
N ASN A 51 -12.44 -12.27 2.30
CA ASN A 51 -10.99 -12.42 2.08
C ASN A 51 -10.34 -13.25 3.19
N LEU A 52 -10.64 -12.95 4.47
CA LEU A 52 -10.13 -13.73 5.59
C LEU A 52 -10.61 -15.18 5.57
N SER A 53 -11.85 -15.45 5.16
CA SER A 53 -12.36 -16.82 5.05
C SER A 53 -11.69 -17.61 3.93
N LEU A 54 -11.27 -16.97 2.86
CA LEU A 54 -10.51 -17.61 1.78
C LEU A 54 -9.05 -17.85 2.16
N CYS A 55 -8.43 -16.88 2.86
CA CYS A 55 -7.04 -17.00 3.30
C CYS A 55 -6.87 -17.92 4.52
N PHE A 56 -7.81 -17.90 5.45
CA PHE A 56 -7.74 -18.60 6.73
C PHE A 56 -9.05 -19.36 7.01
N PRO A 57 -9.30 -20.46 6.30
CA PRO A 57 -10.55 -21.22 6.45
C PRO A 57 -10.76 -21.74 7.88
N GLU A 58 -9.69 -22.15 8.55
CA GLU A 58 -9.73 -22.70 9.92
C GLU A 58 -9.92 -21.64 11.02
N MET A 59 -9.77 -20.35 10.67
CA MET A 59 -9.96 -19.26 11.64
C MET A 59 -11.44 -19.12 12.02
N SER A 60 -11.75 -18.97 13.29
CA SER A 60 -13.12 -18.77 13.77
C SER A 60 -13.73 -17.44 13.23
N ASN A 61 -15.06 -17.41 13.14
CA ASN A 61 -15.75 -16.18 12.72
C ASN A 61 -15.53 -15.02 13.71
N ASN A 62 -15.36 -15.30 15.00
CA ASN A 62 -15.07 -14.28 16.01
C ASN A 62 -13.70 -13.64 15.78
N GLU A 63 -12.67 -14.42 15.49
CA GLU A 63 -11.33 -13.92 15.19
C GLU A 63 -11.33 -13.10 13.89
N LYS A 64 -12.00 -13.58 12.83
CA LYS A 64 -12.14 -12.84 11.56
C LYS A 64 -12.82 -11.48 11.80
N ASN A 65 -13.91 -11.45 12.57
CA ASN A 65 -14.61 -10.21 12.92
C ASN A 65 -13.73 -9.27 13.74
N LYS A 66 -12.95 -9.77 14.70
CA LYS A 66 -11.99 -8.99 15.49
C LYS A 66 -10.92 -8.36 14.59
N ILE A 67 -10.34 -9.12 13.66
CA ILE A 67 -9.36 -8.59 12.71
C ILE A 67 -9.95 -7.45 11.86
N ILE A 68 -11.16 -7.63 11.32
CA ILE A 68 -11.80 -6.59 10.48
C ILE A 68 -12.21 -5.38 11.33
N TYR A 69 -12.69 -5.58 12.56
CA TYR A 69 -12.99 -4.49 13.48
C TYR A 69 -11.75 -3.64 13.77
N GLU A 70 -10.62 -4.25 14.11
CA GLU A 70 -9.36 -3.55 14.32
C GLU A 70 -8.85 -2.91 13.01
N HIS A 71 -9.03 -3.57 11.86
CA HIS A 71 -8.67 -3.01 10.56
C HIS A 71 -9.38 -1.68 10.29
N PHE A 72 -10.69 -1.57 10.59
CA PHE A 72 -11.41 -0.31 10.43
C PHE A 72 -10.85 0.80 11.32
N LYS A 73 -10.44 0.48 12.55
CA LYS A 73 -9.79 1.44 13.46
C LYS A 73 -8.46 1.92 12.90
N TYR A 74 -7.60 1.00 12.43
CA TYR A 74 -6.33 1.37 11.79
C TYR A 74 -6.54 2.21 10.54
N LEU A 75 -7.50 1.84 9.67
CA LEU A 75 -7.80 2.54 8.43
C LEU A 75 -8.25 3.99 8.70
N VAL A 76 -9.17 4.19 9.65
CA VAL A 76 -9.65 5.53 10.01
C VAL A 76 -8.54 6.35 10.67
N ASN A 77 -7.74 5.75 11.55
CA ASN A 77 -6.58 6.43 12.14
C ASN A 77 -5.60 6.90 11.06
N SER A 78 -5.32 6.05 10.06
CA SER A 78 -4.48 6.44 8.92
C SER A 78 -5.08 7.58 8.11
N ALA A 79 -6.39 7.56 7.87
CA ALA A 79 -7.08 8.63 7.15
C ALA A 79 -7.04 9.97 7.90
N LEU A 80 -7.19 9.96 9.22
CA LEU A 80 -7.07 11.18 10.04
C LEU A 80 -5.66 11.79 9.99
N GLN A 81 -4.64 10.98 9.77
CA GLN A 81 -3.25 11.45 9.67
C GLN A 81 -2.91 12.05 8.30
N TYR A 82 -3.81 12.03 7.32
CA TYR A 82 -3.57 12.69 6.03
C TYR A 82 -3.36 14.20 6.13
N GLY A 83 -3.75 14.84 7.23
CA GLY A 83 -3.36 16.23 7.47
C GLY A 83 -1.85 16.41 7.61
N LEU A 84 -1.14 15.46 8.23
CA LEU A 84 0.33 15.45 8.24
C LEU A 84 0.91 15.17 6.86
N LEU A 85 0.30 14.27 6.09
CA LEU A 85 0.69 13.98 4.72
C LEU A 85 0.62 15.24 3.84
N PHE A 86 -0.45 16.03 3.99
CA PHE A 86 -0.67 17.24 3.19
C PHE A 86 0.08 18.46 3.69
N TYR A 87 0.20 18.64 5.01
CA TYR A 87 0.63 19.89 5.64
C TYR A 87 1.74 19.73 6.68
N GLY A 88 2.07 18.51 7.09
CA GLY A 88 3.06 18.25 8.15
C GLY A 88 4.47 18.69 7.75
N SER A 89 5.27 19.18 8.68
CA SER A 89 6.69 19.45 8.45
C SER A 89 7.49 18.16 8.33
N PRO A 90 8.68 18.18 7.69
CA PRO A 90 9.59 17.03 7.67
C PRO A 90 9.85 16.45 9.06
N ASN A 91 10.02 17.31 10.08
CA ASN A 91 10.27 16.86 11.45
C ASN A 91 9.07 16.15 12.07
N GLN A 92 7.84 16.60 11.79
CA GLN A 92 6.63 15.91 12.25
C GLN A 92 6.51 14.54 11.61
N ILE A 93 6.80 14.41 10.30
CA ILE A 93 6.79 13.14 9.59
C ILE A 93 7.87 12.20 10.14
N ARG A 94 9.13 12.69 10.34
CA ARG A 94 10.21 11.87 10.94
C ARG A 94 9.88 11.41 12.36
N LYS A 95 9.17 12.23 13.13
CA LYS A 95 8.73 11.85 14.48
C LYS A 95 7.67 10.77 14.47
N LEU A 96 6.74 10.80 13.51
CA LEU A 96 5.65 9.84 13.40
C LEU A 96 6.07 8.53 12.74
N VAL A 97 7.05 8.58 11.81
CA VAL A 97 7.42 7.42 10.97
C VAL A 97 8.91 7.12 11.13
N LYS A 98 9.22 5.93 11.61
CA LYS A 98 10.58 5.41 11.77
C LYS A 98 10.94 4.51 10.62
N LEU A 99 12.19 4.65 10.13
CA LEU A 99 12.78 3.71 9.17
C LEU A 99 13.62 2.70 9.93
N LYS A 100 13.46 1.42 9.63
CA LYS A 100 14.22 0.30 10.20
C LYS A 100 14.93 -0.44 9.08
N ASN A 101 16.22 -0.65 9.21
CA ASN A 101 17.08 -1.31 8.22
C ASN A 101 17.13 -0.54 6.87
N PHE A 102 17.02 0.78 6.91
CA PHE A 102 17.01 1.62 5.71
C PHE A 102 18.38 1.65 5.01
N GLU A 103 19.43 1.29 5.70
CA GLU A 103 20.78 1.11 5.17
C GLU A 103 20.82 0.15 3.99
N TYR A 104 19.98 -0.89 3.95
CA TYR A 104 19.90 -1.83 2.82
C TYR A 104 19.45 -1.15 1.51
N VAL A 105 18.72 -0.06 1.61
CA VAL A 105 18.37 0.77 0.44
C VAL A 105 19.52 1.72 0.12
N MET A 106 20.08 2.39 1.14
CA MET A 106 21.09 3.44 0.96
C MET A 106 22.41 2.92 0.39
N GLU A 107 22.79 1.67 0.70
CA GLU A 107 23.99 1.01 0.14
C GLU A 107 23.97 0.96 -1.40
N HIS A 108 22.77 0.89 -1.99
CA HIS A 108 22.58 0.70 -3.42
C HIS A 108 21.93 1.91 -4.13
N TYR A 109 21.39 2.86 -3.38
CA TYR A 109 20.71 4.04 -3.94
C TYR A 109 21.64 4.84 -4.85
N GLU A 110 21.14 5.19 -6.05
CA GLU A 110 21.84 5.85 -7.15
C GLU A 110 23.05 5.07 -7.74
N LYS A 111 23.35 3.87 -7.22
CA LYS A 111 24.35 2.94 -7.79
C LYS A 111 23.67 1.86 -8.65
N ARG A 112 22.51 1.38 -8.21
CA ARG A 112 21.70 0.37 -8.89
C ARG A 112 20.22 0.68 -8.71
N PRO A 113 19.36 0.47 -9.73
CA PRO A 113 17.91 0.63 -9.57
C PRO A 113 17.36 -0.26 -8.46
N ILE A 114 16.36 0.22 -7.70
CA ILE A 114 15.74 -0.54 -6.62
C ILE A 114 14.23 -0.55 -6.82
N ILE A 115 13.62 -1.72 -6.75
CA ILE A 115 12.17 -1.89 -6.71
C ILE A 115 11.79 -2.15 -5.24
N LEU A 116 11.06 -1.23 -4.65
CA LEU A 116 10.51 -1.36 -3.31
C LEU A 116 9.17 -2.08 -3.39
N LEU A 117 9.13 -3.34 -2.99
CA LEU A 117 7.90 -4.14 -2.91
C LEU A 117 7.10 -3.68 -1.68
N CYS A 118 6.05 -2.91 -1.90
CA CYS A 118 5.24 -2.27 -0.85
C CYS A 118 3.79 -2.78 -0.89
N PRO A 119 3.42 -3.84 -0.16
CA PRO A 119 2.02 -4.28 -0.06
C PRO A 119 1.14 -3.21 0.59
N HIS A 120 -0.17 -3.26 0.30
CA HIS A 120 -1.12 -2.28 0.84
C HIS A 120 -1.40 -2.52 2.33
N PHE A 121 -0.53 -2.01 3.17
CA PHE A 121 -0.79 -1.86 4.62
C PHE A 121 -1.32 -0.46 4.94
N VAL A 122 -2.00 -0.33 6.07
CA VAL A 122 -2.39 1.00 6.59
C VAL A 122 -1.13 1.84 6.86
N GLY A 123 -1.20 3.12 6.53
CA GLY A 123 -0.03 4.01 6.69
C GLY A 123 0.94 4.04 5.50
N LEU A 124 0.66 3.32 4.41
CA LEU A 124 1.52 3.27 3.23
C LEU A 124 1.87 4.66 2.66
N ASP A 125 0.89 5.57 2.56
CA ASP A 125 1.15 6.93 2.06
C ASP A 125 2.04 7.74 3.03
N MET A 126 1.90 7.54 4.35
CA MET A 126 2.78 8.15 5.34
C MET A 126 4.20 7.58 5.26
N ALA A 127 4.33 6.28 5.06
CA ALA A 127 5.62 5.62 4.82
C ALA A 127 6.29 6.16 3.56
N ALA A 128 5.55 6.25 2.44
CA ALA A 128 6.05 6.83 1.20
C ALA A 128 6.52 8.27 1.42
N SER A 129 5.71 9.11 2.07
CA SER A 129 6.09 10.50 2.40
C SER A 129 7.36 10.58 3.27
N ARG A 130 7.52 9.65 4.23
CA ARG A 130 8.73 9.58 5.06
C ARG A 130 9.98 9.23 4.23
N MET A 131 9.86 8.25 3.34
CA MET A 131 10.94 7.84 2.46
C MET A 131 11.36 8.97 1.50
N THR A 132 10.41 9.77 1.00
CA THR A 132 10.71 10.90 0.11
C THR A 132 11.48 12.06 0.77
N LEU A 133 11.62 12.06 2.08
CA LEU A 133 12.52 12.98 2.77
C LEU A 133 14.00 12.61 2.60
N GLU A 134 14.29 11.33 2.33
CA GLU A 134 15.65 10.80 2.24
C GLU A 134 16.05 10.42 0.81
N ILE A 135 15.13 9.86 0.03
CA ILE A 135 15.38 9.36 -1.32
C ILE A 135 14.36 9.89 -2.32
N VAL A 136 14.78 10.00 -3.56
CA VAL A 136 13.92 10.34 -4.70
C VAL A 136 13.52 9.06 -5.41
N GLY A 137 12.24 8.95 -5.75
CA GLY A 137 11.73 7.76 -6.41
C GLY A 137 10.54 8.02 -7.32
N TYR A 138 10.03 6.94 -7.84
CA TYR A 138 8.95 6.88 -8.81
C TYR A 138 7.81 6.02 -8.29
N SER A 139 6.59 6.35 -8.64
CA SER A 139 5.42 5.52 -8.36
C SER A 139 4.40 5.59 -9.48
N ILE A 140 3.47 4.62 -9.49
CA ILE A 140 2.32 4.63 -10.38
C ILE A 140 1.06 4.86 -9.56
N TYR A 141 0.16 5.68 -10.05
CA TYR A 141 -1.14 5.90 -9.43
C TYR A 141 -2.29 5.55 -10.36
N SER A 142 -3.39 5.12 -9.77
CA SER A 142 -4.68 5.04 -10.46
C SER A 142 -5.46 6.32 -10.23
N GLU A 143 -6.03 6.87 -11.30
CA GLU A 143 -6.86 8.06 -11.21
C GLU A 143 -8.02 7.83 -10.23
N GLN A 144 -8.20 8.77 -9.32
CA GLN A 144 -9.29 8.73 -8.37
C GLN A 144 -10.59 9.24 -9.02
N LYS A 145 -11.72 8.67 -8.64
CA LYS A 145 -13.04 9.13 -9.13
C LYS A 145 -13.31 10.61 -8.81
N ASN A 146 -12.73 11.12 -7.73
CA ASN A 146 -12.77 12.51 -7.37
C ASN A 146 -11.41 13.15 -7.68
N SER A 147 -11.36 14.03 -8.68
CA SER A 147 -10.13 14.68 -9.14
C SER A 147 -9.47 15.50 -8.04
N LEU A 148 -10.24 16.24 -7.21
CA LEU A 148 -9.70 17.04 -6.12
C LEU A 148 -8.90 16.22 -5.10
N VAL A 149 -9.41 15.02 -4.75
CA VAL A 149 -8.67 14.10 -3.86
C VAL A 149 -7.45 13.53 -4.59
N GLY A 150 -7.62 13.16 -5.85
CA GLY A 150 -6.54 12.63 -6.68
C GLY A 150 -5.37 13.61 -6.80
N ASP A 151 -5.68 14.87 -7.12
CA ASP A 151 -4.69 15.94 -7.28
C ASP A 151 -3.98 16.24 -5.95
N LYS A 152 -4.73 16.28 -4.84
CA LYS A 152 -4.15 16.51 -3.51
C LYS A 152 -3.23 15.36 -3.07
N LEU A 153 -3.59 14.12 -3.36
CA LEU A 153 -2.73 12.97 -3.08
C LEU A 153 -1.49 12.96 -3.97
N LYS A 154 -1.62 13.32 -5.25
CA LYS A 154 -0.49 13.44 -6.16
C LYS A 154 0.48 14.54 -5.71
N GLU A 155 -0.05 15.71 -5.32
CA GLU A 155 0.73 16.81 -4.74
C GLU A 155 1.49 16.35 -3.50
N ALA A 156 0.81 15.66 -2.58
CA ALA A 156 1.43 15.16 -1.34
C ALA A 156 2.56 14.15 -1.60
N ARG A 157 2.38 13.24 -2.56
CA ARG A 157 3.41 12.26 -2.95
C ARG A 157 4.64 12.91 -3.58
N LEU A 158 4.46 14.02 -4.30
CA LEU A 158 5.54 14.76 -4.95
C LEU A 158 6.17 15.84 -4.07
N ARG A 159 5.58 16.14 -2.92
CA ARG A 159 5.86 17.31 -2.10
C ARG A 159 7.34 17.51 -1.77
N PHE A 160 8.10 16.46 -1.55
CA PHE A 160 9.51 16.53 -1.15
C PHE A 160 10.49 16.10 -2.24
N ILE A 161 9.97 15.65 -3.38
CA ILE A 161 10.81 15.07 -4.45
C ILE A 161 10.60 15.71 -5.83
N LYS A 162 9.56 16.56 -6.02
CA LYS A 162 9.24 17.16 -7.32
C LYS A 162 10.44 17.90 -7.91
N ASP A 163 11.04 18.81 -7.15
CA ASP A 163 12.15 19.63 -7.59
C ASP A 163 13.49 18.84 -7.67
N LYS A 164 13.49 17.60 -7.20
CA LYS A 164 14.62 16.67 -7.25
C LYS A 164 14.47 15.62 -8.37
N GLY A 165 13.44 15.76 -9.23
CA GLY A 165 13.16 14.84 -10.33
C GLY A 165 12.42 13.57 -9.94
N GLY A 166 11.67 13.58 -8.82
CA GLY A 166 10.72 12.53 -8.49
C GLY A 166 9.44 12.66 -9.31
N GLU A 167 8.85 11.52 -9.72
CA GLU A 167 7.69 11.50 -10.60
C GLU A 167 6.65 10.47 -10.16
N VAL A 168 5.38 10.79 -10.44
CA VAL A 168 4.23 9.90 -10.22
C VAL A 168 3.51 9.73 -11.56
N PHE A 169 3.63 8.54 -12.15
CA PHE A 169 3.08 8.22 -13.47
C PHE A 169 1.63 7.75 -13.37
N SER A 170 0.83 8.06 -14.38
CA SER A 170 -0.49 7.48 -14.52
C SER A 170 -0.39 5.99 -14.89
N ARG A 171 -1.27 5.17 -14.32
CA ARG A 171 -1.36 3.76 -14.71
C ARG A 171 -1.64 3.57 -16.20
N LYS A 172 -2.27 4.55 -16.87
CA LYS A 172 -2.53 4.53 -18.32
C LYS A 172 -1.26 4.60 -19.14
N GLU A 173 -0.20 5.21 -18.62
CA GLU A 173 1.12 5.31 -19.29
C GLU A 173 1.89 3.97 -19.24
N GLY A 174 1.46 3.03 -18.39
CA GLY A 174 2.13 1.74 -18.20
C GLY A 174 3.47 1.87 -17.50
N LEU A 175 4.33 0.86 -17.69
CA LEU A 175 5.64 0.76 -17.01
C LEU A 175 6.80 1.36 -17.82
N ARG A 176 6.61 1.71 -19.11
CA ARG A 176 7.70 2.22 -19.96
C ARG A 176 8.40 3.47 -19.38
N PRO A 177 7.68 4.50 -18.89
CA PRO A 177 8.33 5.66 -18.28
C PRO A 177 9.15 5.28 -17.03
N VAL A 178 8.61 4.40 -16.20
CA VAL A 178 9.31 3.90 -14.99
C VAL A 178 10.60 3.19 -15.35
N ILE A 179 10.57 2.26 -16.34
CA ILE A 179 11.74 1.53 -16.81
C ILE A 179 12.82 2.50 -17.30
N LYS A 180 12.43 3.50 -18.11
CA LYS A 180 13.33 4.54 -18.60
C LYS A 180 14.01 5.26 -17.43
N ARG A 181 13.22 5.78 -16.48
CA ARG A 181 13.75 6.51 -15.32
C ARG A 181 14.65 5.67 -14.44
N LEU A 182 14.29 4.41 -14.17
CA LEU A 182 15.13 3.52 -13.36
C LEU A 182 16.51 3.29 -14.00
N ARG A 183 16.56 3.11 -15.32
CA ARG A 183 17.84 2.92 -16.04
C ARG A 183 18.69 4.19 -16.03
N GLU A 184 18.08 5.36 -16.21
CA GLU A 184 18.76 6.64 -16.27
C GLU A 184 19.32 7.08 -14.91
N THR A 185 18.54 6.90 -13.84
CA THR A 185 18.81 7.53 -12.54
C THR A 185 19.26 6.58 -11.46
N LYS A 186 19.04 5.26 -11.65
CA LYS A 186 19.32 4.22 -10.65
C LYS A 186 18.65 4.48 -9.28
N ARG A 187 17.49 5.13 -9.30
CA ARG A 187 16.68 5.46 -8.12
C ARG A 187 15.68 4.37 -7.79
N VAL A 188 14.70 4.66 -6.93
CA VAL A 188 13.73 3.68 -6.44
C VAL A 188 12.38 3.75 -7.17
N PHE A 189 11.72 2.61 -7.28
CA PHE A 189 10.34 2.51 -7.75
C PHE A 189 9.46 1.82 -6.69
N TYR A 190 8.38 2.48 -6.28
CA TYR A 190 7.39 1.91 -5.36
C TYR A 190 6.45 1.01 -6.12
N TYR A 191 6.50 -0.29 -5.85
CA TYR A 191 5.74 -1.32 -6.52
C TYR A 191 4.75 -2.00 -5.58
N LEU A 192 3.46 -1.96 -5.93
CA LEU A 192 2.34 -2.43 -5.13
C LEU A 192 1.58 -3.54 -5.88
N PRO A 193 1.99 -4.81 -5.80
CA PRO A 193 1.44 -5.89 -6.63
C PRO A 193 0.22 -6.61 -6.06
N ASP A 194 -0.18 -6.33 -4.84
CA ASP A 194 -1.11 -7.14 -4.03
C ASP A 194 -2.59 -6.83 -4.25
N GLN A 195 -2.94 -6.10 -5.31
CA GLN A 195 -4.32 -5.89 -5.72
C GLN A 195 -4.65 -6.68 -6.98
N ASP A 196 -5.90 -7.15 -7.07
CA ASP A 196 -6.42 -7.82 -8.25
C ASP A 196 -6.68 -6.80 -9.37
N LEU A 197 -5.91 -6.88 -10.44
CA LEU A 197 -5.98 -6.00 -11.59
C LEU A 197 -6.70 -6.63 -12.81
N GLY A 198 -7.16 -7.87 -12.68
CA GLY A 198 -7.76 -8.66 -13.74
C GLY A 198 -6.81 -9.74 -14.26
N GLU A 199 -7.19 -10.39 -15.35
CA GLU A 199 -6.42 -11.51 -15.92
C GLU A 199 -5.16 -11.06 -16.65
N ARG A 200 -5.24 -9.89 -17.29
CA ARG A 200 -4.12 -9.37 -18.05
C ARG A 200 -2.88 -9.18 -17.16
N ASP A 201 -1.75 -9.67 -17.62
CA ASP A 201 -0.47 -9.59 -16.91
C ASP A 201 -0.52 -10.21 -15.49
N SER A 202 -1.36 -11.24 -15.28
CA SER A 202 -1.50 -11.96 -14.03
C SER A 202 -1.33 -13.46 -14.21
N LEU A 203 -0.89 -14.12 -13.14
CA LEU A 203 -0.93 -15.59 -13.00
C LEU A 203 -1.84 -15.96 -11.84
N TYR A 204 -2.52 -17.11 -11.99
CA TYR A 204 -3.26 -17.71 -10.90
C TYR A 204 -2.29 -18.54 -10.04
N VAL A 205 -1.92 -18.00 -8.90
CA VAL A 205 -1.01 -18.60 -7.93
C VAL A 205 -1.62 -18.61 -6.54
N PRO A 206 -1.15 -19.45 -5.62
CA PRO A 206 -1.64 -19.44 -4.24
C PRO A 206 -1.45 -18.08 -3.55
N PHE A 207 -2.39 -17.75 -2.66
CA PHE A 207 -2.26 -16.70 -1.66
C PHE A 207 -2.91 -17.19 -0.37
N PHE A 208 -2.12 -17.47 0.64
CA PHE A 208 -2.48 -18.26 1.82
C PHE A 208 -3.11 -19.61 1.41
N ASN A 209 -4.21 -19.98 2.06
CA ASN A 209 -4.90 -21.24 1.74
C ASN A 209 -5.73 -21.21 0.44
N HIS A 210 -5.86 -20.04 -0.21
CA HIS A 210 -6.60 -19.97 -1.48
C HIS A 210 -5.68 -20.31 -2.65
N PRO A 211 -5.97 -21.38 -3.41
CA PRO A 211 -5.04 -21.93 -4.41
C PRO A 211 -4.90 -21.05 -5.67
N THR A 212 -5.91 -20.22 -5.95
CA THR A 212 -5.98 -19.43 -7.19
C THR A 212 -6.23 -17.96 -6.89
N CYS A 213 -5.19 -17.16 -6.93
CA CYS A 213 -5.27 -15.72 -6.77
C CYS A 213 -4.63 -15.05 -7.99
N ALA A 214 -5.40 -14.25 -8.73
CA ALA A 214 -4.86 -13.49 -9.85
C ALA A 214 -3.83 -12.48 -9.33
N THR A 215 -2.56 -12.81 -9.52
CA THR A 215 -1.42 -12.02 -9.05
C THR A 215 -0.62 -11.49 -10.23
N VAL A 216 -0.31 -10.19 -10.19
CA VAL A 216 0.44 -9.50 -11.24
C VAL A 216 1.83 -10.12 -11.38
N ASN A 217 2.24 -10.45 -12.61
CA ASN A 217 3.48 -11.19 -12.91
C ASN A 217 4.59 -10.31 -13.52
N VAL A 218 4.50 -9.00 -13.37
CA VAL A 218 5.38 -8.04 -14.06
C VAL A 218 6.72 -7.84 -13.35
N LEU A 219 6.80 -8.14 -12.04
CA LEU A 219 8.01 -7.89 -11.25
C LEU A 219 9.26 -8.57 -11.81
N PRO A 220 9.25 -9.88 -12.16
CA PRO A 220 10.43 -10.54 -12.72
C PRO A 220 10.95 -9.85 -13.98
N LYS A 221 10.06 -9.55 -14.91
CA LYS A 221 10.42 -8.84 -16.15
C LYS A 221 10.93 -7.43 -15.91
N LEU A 222 10.36 -6.72 -14.94
CA LEU A 222 10.81 -5.38 -14.57
C LEU A 222 12.25 -5.42 -14.03
N VAL A 223 12.57 -6.40 -13.18
CA VAL A 223 13.93 -6.63 -12.66
C VAL A 223 14.90 -6.93 -13.80
N GLN A 224 14.56 -7.87 -14.70
CA GLN A 224 15.41 -8.20 -15.86
C GLN A 224 15.67 -6.99 -16.76
N LEU A 225 14.63 -6.18 -17.04
CA LEU A 225 14.75 -5.01 -17.92
C LEU A 225 15.55 -3.88 -17.29
N THR A 226 15.60 -3.75 -15.98
CA THR A 226 16.25 -2.61 -15.29
C THR A 226 17.51 -3.00 -14.53
N ASN A 227 17.80 -4.28 -14.40
CA ASN A 227 18.82 -4.83 -13.50
C ASN A 227 18.64 -4.33 -12.05
N ALA A 228 17.39 -4.18 -11.62
CA ALA A 228 17.05 -3.65 -10.30
C ALA A 228 17.26 -4.69 -9.20
N LEU A 229 17.52 -4.21 -8.00
CA LEU A 229 17.34 -4.98 -6.76
C LEU A 229 15.87 -4.94 -6.33
N VAL A 230 15.41 -5.99 -5.69
CA VAL A 230 14.11 -5.99 -5.00
C VAL A 230 14.34 -5.94 -3.51
N VAL A 231 13.72 -4.97 -2.86
CA VAL A 231 13.71 -4.80 -1.40
C VAL A 231 12.26 -4.78 -0.94
N SER A 232 11.91 -5.64 -0.01
CA SER A 232 10.56 -5.64 0.56
C SER A 232 10.42 -4.55 1.59
N VAL A 233 9.25 -3.90 1.62
CA VAL A 233 8.95 -2.80 2.55
C VAL A 233 7.69 -3.16 3.33
N PHE A 234 7.85 -3.38 4.61
CA PHE A 234 6.76 -3.67 5.53
C PHE A 234 6.42 -2.44 6.36
N VAL A 235 5.17 -1.99 6.25
CA VAL A 235 4.66 -0.83 6.98
C VAL A 235 3.68 -1.29 8.04
N TYR A 236 3.93 -0.96 9.29
CA TYR A 236 3.01 -1.28 10.39
C TYR A 236 3.01 -0.20 11.45
N TRP A 237 1.93 -0.15 12.21
CA TRP A 237 1.78 0.74 13.35
C TRP A 237 2.13 0.02 14.64
N GLU A 238 3.05 0.58 15.40
CA GLU A 238 3.49 0.09 16.70
C GLU A 238 3.88 1.29 17.58
N ASP A 239 3.62 1.22 18.87
CA ASP A 239 4.04 2.23 19.88
C ASP A 239 3.81 3.70 19.50
N ASN A 240 2.62 3.99 18.94
CA ASN A 240 2.22 5.33 18.47
C ASN A 240 3.07 5.90 17.31
N GLN A 241 3.72 5.04 16.53
CA GLN A 241 4.50 5.39 15.35
C GLN A 241 4.20 4.40 14.22
N TYR A 242 4.46 4.81 12.99
CA TYR A 242 4.63 3.87 11.88
C TYR A 242 6.08 3.40 11.84
N ILE A 243 6.24 2.11 11.69
CA ILE A 243 7.53 1.50 11.39
C ILE A 243 7.53 1.13 9.93
N VAL A 244 8.56 1.54 9.20
CA VAL A 244 8.83 1.16 7.82
C VAL A 244 10.08 0.30 7.84
N GLU A 245 9.89 -1.01 7.75
CA GLU A 245 10.96 -2.00 7.84
C GLU A 245 11.34 -2.48 6.45
N PHE A 246 12.64 -2.46 6.15
CA PHE A 246 13.19 -2.90 4.87
C PHE A 246 13.87 -4.26 5.02
N SER A 247 13.64 -5.15 4.06
CA SER A 247 14.40 -6.39 3.96
C SER A 247 15.80 -6.14 3.36
N LYS A 248 16.70 -7.10 3.52
CA LYS A 248 17.84 -7.20 2.61
C LYS A 248 17.34 -7.33 1.17
N PRO A 249 18.14 -6.90 0.17
CA PRO A 249 17.83 -7.19 -1.23
C PRO A 249 17.60 -8.69 -1.44
N TRP A 250 16.63 -9.03 -2.30
CA TRP A 250 16.36 -10.43 -2.63
C TRP A 250 17.52 -11.03 -3.41
N GLU A 251 17.99 -12.17 -2.96
CA GLU A 251 19.07 -12.92 -3.63
C GLU A 251 18.48 -13.84 -4.71
N ASN A 252 19.22 -14.05 -5.78
CA ASN A 252 18.86 -14.96 -6.88
C ASN A 252 17.45 -14.74 -7.47
N TYR A 253 17.04 -13.46 -7.55
CA TYR A 253 15.73 -13.10 -8.10
C TYR A 253 15.90 -12.16 -9.31
N PRO A 254 15.15 -12.40 -10.41
CA PRO A 254 14.25 -13.53 -10.64
C PRO A 254 14.99 -14.80 -11.07
N THR A 255 14.35 -15.95 -10.87
CA THR A 255 14.73 -17.23 -11.48
C THR A 255 14.10 -17.35 -12.86
N ASP A 256 14.44 -18.44 -13.61
CA ASP A 256 13.82 -18.73 -14.92
C ASP A 256 12.36 -19.19 -14.82
N ASP A 257 11.91 -19.65 -13.65
CA ASP A 257 10.52 -20.04 -13.41
C ASP A 257 9.67 -18.83 -13.02
N LEU A 258 8.94 -18.29 -14.00
CA LEU A 258 8.04 -17.15 -13.81
C LEU A 258 6.97 -17.43 -12.73
N ARG A 259 6.43 -18.64 -12.68
CA ARG A 259 5.39 -19.01 -11.71
C ARG A 259 5.95 -18.99 -10.29
N GLN A 260 7.12 -19.60 -10.10
CA GLN A 260 7.80 -19.61 -8.80
C GLN A 260 8.18 -18.22 -8.33
N ASN A 261 8.61 -17.33 -9.23
CA ASN A 261 8.88 -15.91 -8.90
C ASN A 261 7.65 -15.19 -8.37
N VAL A 262 6.46 -15.44 -8.93
CA VAL A 262 5.21 -14.82 -8.48
C VAL A 262 4.72 -15.45 -7.17
N ILE A 263 4.93 -16.75 -6.98
CA ILE A 263 4.63 -17.44 -5.71
C ILE A 263 5.53 -16.85 -4.58
N LEU A 264 6.82 -16.71 -4.81
CA LEU A 264 7.75 -16.10 -3.84
C LEU A 264 7.30 -14.69 -3.44
N MET A 265 6.88 -13.89 -4.41
CA MET A 265 6.35 -12.55 -4.13
C MET A 265 5.12 -12.61 -3.21
N ASN A 266 4.18 -13.53 -3.44
CA ASN A 266 3.03 -13.71 -2.55
C ASN A 266 3.46 -14.17 -1.16
N GLN A 267 4.38 -15.13 -1.05
CA GLN A 267 4.88 -15.64 0.25
C GLN A 267 5.49 -14.52 1.09
N VAL A 268 6.29 -13.65 0.48
CA VAL A 268 6.86 -12.48 1.19
C VAL A 268 5.75 -11.54 1.69
N ILE A 269 4.68 -11.34 0.93
CA ILE A 269 3.52 -10.55 1.35
C ILE A 269 2.77 -11.27 2.49
N GLU A 270 2.59 -12.57 2.40
CA GLU A 270 1.94 -13.40 3.42
C GLU A 270 2.66 -13.31 4.77
N ASP A 271 4.00 -13.38 4.77
CA ASP A 271 4.82 -13.24 5.98
C ASP A 271 4.58 -11.88 6.67
N MET A 272 4.53 -10.80 5.89
CA MET A 272 4.21 -9.47 6.41
C MET A 272 2.78 -9.42 6.98
N VAL A 273 1.82 -10.03 6.29
CA VAL A 273 0.41 -10.08 6.73
C VAL A 273 0.28 -10.85 8.03
N LEU A 274 1.01 -11.96 8.19
CA LEU A 274 0.99 -12.76 9.44
C LEU A 274 1.48 -11.96 10.65
N ARG A 275 2.45 -11.05 10.46
CA ARG A 275 2.99 -10.18 11.52
C ARG A 275 2.01 -9.08 11.96
N ALA A 276 1.14 -8.59 11.06
CA ALA A 276 0.22 -7.48 11.34
C ALA A 276 -1.13 -7.64 10.63
N LYS A 277 -1.81 -8.78 10.82
CA LYS A 277 -3.07 -9.12 10.14
C LYS A 277 -4.11 -7.98 10.10
N PRO A 278 -4.41 -7.26 11.19
CA PRO A 278 -5.40 -6.18 11.15
C PRO A 278 -4.99 -4.97 10.32
N GLN A 279 -3.71 -4.84 9.97
CA GLN A 279 -3.17 -3.67 9.29
C GLN A 279 -3.05 -3.86 7.77
N TYR A 280 -3.19 -5.08 7.25
CA TYR A 280 -3.26 -5.32 5.81
C TYR A 280 -4.60 -4.88 5.23
N PHE A 281 -4.62 -4.39 3.98
CA PHE A 281 -5.83 -3.79 3.37
C PHE A 281 -6.84 -4.85 2.89
N TRP A 282 -7.56 -5.46 3.84
CA TRP A 282 -8.56 -6.50 3.58
C TRP A 282 -9.79 -6.05 2.82
N LEU A 283 -10.06 -4.76 2.68
CA LEU A 283 -11.30 -4.25 2.08
C LEU A 283 -11.26 -4.17 0.54
N HIS A 284 -10.16 -4.56 -0.10
CA HIS A 284 -10.06 -4.77 -1.54
C HIS A 284 -10.57 -6.16 -1.91
N LYS A 285 -11.31 -6.28 -3.03
CA LYS A 285 -11.75 -7.58 -3.56
C LYS A 285 -10.56 -8.31 -4.20
N ARG A 286 -9.66 -8.87 -3.39
CA ARG A 286 -8.39 -9.48 -3.81
C ARG A 286 -8.59 -10.72 -4.73
N PHE A 287 -9.72 -11.41 -4.59
CA PHE A 287 -10.04 -12.65 -5.29
C PHE A 287 -11.18 -12.48 -6.29
N LYS A 288 -11.40 -11.26 -6.83
CA LYS A 288 -12.52 -11.01 -7.75
C LYS A 288 -12.34 -11.67 -9.12
N THR A 289 -11.08 -11.87 -9.55
CA THR A 289 -10.73 -12.55 -10.79
C THR A 289 -10.30 -13.96 -10.47
N GLN A 290 -11.07 -14.94 -10.95
CA GLN A 290 -10.88 -16.37 -10.72
C GLN A 290 -11.00 -17.12 -12.04
N PRO A 291 -10.29 -18.25 -12.23
CA PRO A 291 -10.49 -19.08 -13.41
C PRO A 291 -11.90 -19.66 -13.44
N ASN A 292 -12.50 -19.72 -14.60
CA ASN A 292 -13.76 -20.43 -14.90
C ASN A 292 -15.01 -19.92 -14.15
N ILE A 293 -14.99 -18.76 -13.54
CA ILE A 293 -16.16 -18.13 -12.92
C ILE A 293 -16.26 -16.64 -13.26
N GLU A 294 -17.48 -16.11 -13.25
CA GLU A 294 -17.71 -14.69 -13.48
C GLU A 294 -16.93 -13.83 -12.49
N ARG A 295 -16.30 -12.79 -13.03
CA ARG A 295 -15.45 -11.88 -12.25
C ARG A 295 -16.22 -11.21 -11.10
N GLY A 296 -15.78 -11.48 -9.89
CA GLY A 296 -16.37 -10.93 -8.66
C GLY A 296 -17.52 -11.72 -8.07
N SER A 297 -18.00 -12.80 -8.72
CA SER A 297 -19.10 -13.64 -8.24
C SER A 297 -18.80 -14.27 -6.87
N ILE A 298 -17.54 -14.54 -6.56
CA ILE A 298 -17.09 -15.06 -5.26
C ILE A 298 -17.49 -14.15 -4.06
N TYR A 299 -17.78 -12.87 -4.32
CA TYR A 299 -18.21 -11.90 -3.31
C TYR A 299 -19.73 -11.67 -3.28
N ASN A 300 -20.48 -12.34 -4.14
CA ASN A 300 -21.95 -12.18 -4.24
C ASN A 300 -22.69 -13.23 -3.37
N LYS A 301 -21.97 -14.19 -2.82
CA LYS A 301 -22.50 -15.27 -1.95
C LYS A 301 -22.34 -14.92 -0.49
#